data_71a4a1c59c86723bf176d2cf2c14be04
#
_entry.id   71a4a1c59c86723bf176d2cf2c14be04
#
_cell.length_a   1.000
_cell.length_b   1.000
_cell.length_c   1.000
_cell.angle_alpha   90.00
_cell.angle_beta   90.00
_cell.angle_gamma   90.00
#
_symmetry.space_group_name_H-M   'P 1'
#
loop_
_entity.id
_entity.type
_entity.pdbx_description
1 polymer ?
#
loop_
_entity_poly.entity_id
_entity_poly.type
_entity_poly.pdbx_seq_one_letter_code
_entity_poly.pdbx_strand_id
1 'polypeptide(L)'
;MELDWRGFEIHPETPQGGTALENLFPGRSQAMRAQVEQVARRFGVTQLRSRERINNSRRALAVAEWARDQGKLPAFRDAAMEAYWQRGEDLEDAAVLSKLAEHAGLPAEGAREAMDAPKYQARVGALAAEGRAAGVRGTPTVFIGNIRVAGCQPYEAFAEAARRAGARPRS
;
A
#
# COMPACT_ATOMS: atom_id res chain seq x y z
N MET A 1 4.91 -17.62 11.51
CA MET A 1 4.65 -16.18 11.70
C MET A 1 3.54 -15.82 10.73
N GLU A 2 2.49 -15.19 11.20
CA GLU A 2 1.39 -14.69 10.40
C GLU A 2 1.68 -13.22 10.03
N LEU A 3 1.32 -12.82 8.81
CA LEU A 3 1.55 -11.47 8.29
C LEU A 3 0.21 -10.78 8.09
N ASP A 4 -0.04 -9.72 8.87
CA ASP A 4 -1.20 -8.85 8.71
C ASP A 4 -0.81 -7.60 7.91
N TRP A 5 -1.36 -7.44 6.71
CA TRP A 5 -1.15 -6.27 5.86
C TRP A 5 -2.23 -5.23 6.15
N ARG A 6 -1.80 -4.00 6.43
CA ARG A 6 -2.70 -2.87 6.70
C ARG A 6 -2.44 -1.73 5.74
N GLY A 7 -3.51 -1.19 5.18
CA GLY A 7 -3.44 0.00 4.35
C GLY A 7 -3.10 1.24 5.16
N PHE A 8 -2.31 2.15 4.58
CA PHE A 8 -1.95 3.40 5.22
C PHE A 8 -1.92 4.54 4.20
N GLU A 9 -2.71 5.58 4.44
CA GLU A 9 -2.68 6.81 3.64
C GLU A 9 -1.49 7.67 4.10
N ILE A 10 -0.44 7.72 3.27
CA ILE A 10 0.74 8.57 3.53
C ILE A 10 0.36 10.04 3.35
N HIS A 11 -0.42 10.34 2.32
CA HIS A 11 -0.88 11.68 1.92
C HIS A 11 -2.41 11.75 1.91
N PRO A 12 -3.08 11.77 3.08
CA PRO A 12 -4.54 11.80 3.17
C PRO A 12 -5.14 13.10 2.64
N GLU A 13 -4.32 14.16 2.51
CA GLU A 13 -4.66 15.45 1.92
C GLU A 13 -4.77 15.43 0.40
N THR A 14 -4.35 14.34 -0.27
CA THR A 14 -4.42 14.24 -1.73
C THR A 14 -5.86 14.33 -2.20
N PRO A 15 -6.22 15.31 -3.05
CA PRO A 15 -7.60 15.47 -3.52
C PRO A 15 -8.00 14.34 -4.47
N GLN A 16 -9.30 14.22 -4.71
CA GLN A 16 -9.79 13.40 -5.82
C GLN A 16 -9.18 13.89 -7.13
N GLY A 17 -8.83 12.95 -8.03
CA GLY A 17 -8.07 13.22 -9.24
C GLY A 17 -6.55 13.30 -8.99
N GLY A 18 -6.12 13.08 -7.76
CA GLY A 18 -4.70 13.07 -7.40
C GLY A 18 -4.04 14.45 -7.45
N THR A 19 -2.75 14.49 -7.21
CA THR A 19 -1.95 15.71 -7.27
C THR A 19 -0.61 15.46 -7.95
N ALA A 20 -0.03 16.49 -8.57
CA ALA A 20 1.31 16.41 -9.13
C ALA A 20 2.33 16.17 -8.00
N LEU A 21 3.32 15.32 -8.27
CA LEU A 21 4.40 15.02 -7.30
C LEU A 21 5.16 16.32 -6.96
N GLU A 22 5.29 17.24 -7.92
CA GLU A 22 5.91 18.55 -7.72
C GLU A 22 5.18 19.41 -6.67
N ASN A 23 3.85 19.31 -6.58
CA ASN A 23 3.07 20.04 -5.58
C ASN A 23 3.34 19.54 -4.16
N LEU A 24 3.60 18.25 -3.99
CA LEU A 24 3.93 17.65 -2.70
C LEU A 24 5.40 17.82 -2.32
N PHE A 25 6.28 17.82 -3.32
CA PHE A 25 7.74 17.89 -3.14
C PHE A 25 8.36 18.92 -4.08
N PRO A 26 8.11 20.23 -3.87
CA PRO A 26 8.63 21.28 -4.73
C PRO A 26 10.14 21.22 -4.90
N GLY A 27 10.63 21.20 -6.15
CA GLY A 27 12.05 21.11 -6.50
C GLY A 27 12.72 19.78 -6.18
N ARG A 28 11.99 18.78 -5.68
CA ARG A 28 12.52 17.48 -5.25
C ARG A 28 11.85 16.28 -5.91
N SER A 29 10.84 16.50 -6.72
CA SER A 29 10.04 15.43 -7.35
C SER A 29 10.88 14.48 -8.19
N GLN A 30 11.85 14.98 -8.96
CA GLN A 30 12.76 14.17 -9.76
C GLN A 30 13.69 13.31 -8.86
N ALA A 31 14.25 13.90 -7.83
CA ALA A 31 15.11 13.17 -6.88
C ALA A 31 14.34 12.06 -6.14
N MET A 32 13.09 12.34 -5.74
CA MET A 32 12.22 11.36 -5.12
C MET A 32 11.92 10.18 -6.06
N ARG A 33 11.60 10.45 -7.33
CA ARG A 33 11.40 9.40 -8.33
C ARG A 33 12.65 8.54 -8.51
N ALA A 34 13.80 9.16 -8.69
CA ALA A 34 15.07 8.46 -8.84
C ALA A 34 15.39 7.58 -7.63
N GLN A 35 15.11 8.06 -6.41
CA GLN A 35 15.28 7.29 -5.18
C GLN A 35 14.36 6.07 -5.14
N VAL A 36 13.09 6.21 -5.50
CA VAL A 36 12.14 5.08 -5.56
C VAL A 36 12.60 4.04 -6.57
N GLU A 37 13.03 4.45 -7.76
CA GLU A 37 13.58 3.56 -8.78
C GLU A 37 14.84 2.84 -8.34
N GLN A 38 15.73 3.54 -7.65
CA GLN A 38 16.96 2.95 -7.11
C GLN A 38 16.64 1.86 -6.06
N VAL A 39 15.70 2.16 -5.15
CA VAL A 39 15.24 1.17 -4.16
C VAL A 39 14.60 -0.03 -4.85
N ALA A 40 13.71 0.20 -5.82
CA ALA A 40 13.06 -0.87 -6.58
C ALA A 40 14.09 -1.80 -7.23
N ARG A 41 15.07 -1.25 -7.95
CA ARG A 41 16.15 -2.02 -8.58
C ARG A 41 16.96 -2.85 -7.56
N ARG A 42 17.24 -2.30 -6.38
CA ARG A 42 17.95 -3.01 -5.31
C ARG A 42 17.22 -4.27 -4.86
N PHE A 43 15.89 -4.30 -4.95
CA PHE A 43 15.04 -5.44 -4.60
C PHE A 43 14.56 -6.24 -5.83
N GLY A 44 15.19 -6.06 -6.99
CA GLY A 44 14.91 -6.83 -8.20
C GLY A 44 13.66 -6.38 -8.97
N VAL A 45 13.04 -5.26 -8.60
CA VAL A 45 11.90 -4.68 -9.32
C VAL A 45 12.43 -3.80 -10.46
N THR A 46 12.37 -4.32 -11.70
CA THR A 46 12.94 -3.67 -12.89
C THR A 46 11.90 -2.98 -13.77
N GLN A 47 10.61 -3.30 -13.59
CA GLN A 47 9.51 -2.78 -14.41
C GLN A 47 8.68 -1.73 -13.66
N LEU A 48 9.36 -0.79 -13.00
CA LEU A 48 8.67 0.29 -12.30
C LEU A 48 8.34 1.42 -13.26
N ARG A 49 7.07 1.83 -13.32
CA ARG A 49 6.67 3.05 -14.02
C ARG A 49 6.73 4.25 -13.07
N SER A 50 7.69 5.12 -13.32
CA SER A 50 7.77 6.39 -12.61
C SER A 50 6.53 7.25 -12.91
N ARG A 51 5.94 7.83 -11.88
CA ARG A 51 4.73 8.65 -12.00
C ARG A 51 5.02 10.10 -11.68
N GLU A 52 4.35 10.99 -12.41
CA GLU A 52 4.40 12.44 -12.16
C GLU A 52 3.28 12.90 -11.21
N ARG A 53 2.30 12.03 -10.97
CA ARG A 53 1.14 12.28 -10.10
C ARG A 53 1.01 11.19 -9.05
N ILE A 54 0.52 11.57 -7.89
CA ILE A 54 0.08 10.67 -6.82
C ILE A 54 -1.45 10.65 -6.84
N ASN A 55 -2.03 9.46 -6.93
CA ASN A 55 -3.47 9.26 -6.84
C ASN A 55 -3.95 9.34 -5.39
N ASN A 56 -5.19 9.71 -5.19
CA ASN A 56 -5.86 9.48 -3.91
C ASN A 56 -6.08 7.96 -3.75
N SER A 57 -5.50 7.38 -2.71
CA SER A 57 -5.55 5.93 -2.51
C SER A 57 -6.77 5.45 -1.73
N ARG A 58 -7.63 6.36 -1.29
CA ARG A 58 -8.69 6.05 -0.32
C ARG A 58 -9.69 5.02 -0.82
N ARG A 59 -10.15 5.12 -2.08
CA ARG A 59 -11.04 4.13 -2.70
C ARG A 59 -10.39 2.75 -2.82
N ALA A 60 -9.15 2.70 -3.27
CA ALA A 60 -8.40 1.44 -3.37
C ALA A 60 -8.22 0.76 -2.01
N LEU A 61 -7.95 1.55 -0.97
CA LEU A 61 -7.85 1.04 0.40
C LEU A 61 -9.20 0.56 0.95
N ALA A 62 -10.31 1.23 0.61
CA ALA A 62 -11.65 0.78 0.98
C ALA A 62 -11.99 -0.57 0.33
N VAL A 63 -11.66 -0.75 -0.96
CA VAL A 63 -11.82 -2.05 -1.66
C VAL A 63 -10.90 -3.11 -1.05
N ALA A 64 -9.68 -2.75 -0.65
CA ALA A 64 -8.76 -3.68 0.02
C ALA A 64 -9.34 -4.19 1.36
N GLU A 65 -9.98 -3.31 2.15
CA GLU A 65 -10.62 -3.72 3.40
C GLU A 65 -11.88 -4.57 3.17
N TRP A 66 -12.64 -4.30 2.10
CA TRP A 66 -13.70 -5.20 1.67
C TRP A 66 -13.14 -6.57 1.22
N ALA A 67 -12.07 -6.58 0.43
CA ALA A 67 -11.39 -7.81 0.02
C ALA A 67 -10.84 -8.60 1.24
N ARG A 68 -10.43 -7.91 2.31
CA ARG A 68 -10.08 -8.54 3.59
C ARG A 68 -11.27 -9.30 4.19
N ASP A 69 -12.45 -8.67 4.25
CA ASP A 69 -13.68 -9.30 4.75
C ASP A 69 -14.06 -10.55 3.93
N GLN A 70 -13.66 -10.61 2.66
CA GLN A 70 -13.87 -11.75 1.75
C GLN A 70 -12.71 -12.78 1.77
N GLY A 71 -11.67 -12.59 2.60
CA GLY A 71 -10.49 -13.45 2.63
C GLY A 71 -9.60 -13.35 1.38
N LYS A 72 -9.73 -12.28 0.59
CA LYS A 72 -9.05 -12.07 -0.70
C LYS A 72 -8.06 -10.90 -0.70
N LEU A 73 -7.77 -10.32 0.45
CA LEU A 73 -6.84 -9.20 0.55
C LEU A 73 -5.48 -9.46 -0.12
N PRO A 74 -4.82 -10.61 0.06
CA PRO A 74 -3.51 -10.82 -0.59
C PRO A 74 -3.58 -10.72 -2.10
N ALA A 75 -4.57 -11.38 -2.74
CA ALA A 75 -4.72 -11.38 -4.19
C ALA A 75 -5.07 -9.97 -4.72
N PHE A 76 -5.99 -9.25 -4.05
CA PHE A 76 -6.33 -7.88 -4.46
C PHE A 76 -5.15 -6.92 -4.28
N ARG A 77 -4.43 -7.00 -3.16
CA ARG A 77 -3.25 -6.19 -2.91
C ARG A 77 -2.19 -6.38 -3.98
N ASP A 78 -1.87 -7.61 -4.32
CA ASP A 78 -0.82 -7.92 -5.30
C ASP A 78 -1.22 -7.38 -6.68
N ALA A 79 -2.47 -7.60 -7.12
CA ALA A 79 -3.00 -7.04 -8.34
C ALA A 79 -2.97 -5.49 -8.36
N ALA A 80 -3.33 -4.84 -7.25
CA ALA A 80 -3.31 -3.38 -7.14
C ALA A 80 -1.88 -2.81 -7.16
N MET A 81 -0.93 -3.46 -6.49
CA MET A 81 0.48 -3.05 -6.51
C MET A 81 1.08 -3.17 -7.91
N GLU A 82 0.80 -4.26 -8.63
CA GLU A 82 1.24 -4.45 -10.01
C GLU A 82 0.60 -3.39 -10.94
N ALA A 83 -0.71 -3.17 -10.84
CA ALA A 83 -1.43 -2.16 -11.60
C ALA A 83 -0.80 -0.77 -11.40
N TYR A 84 -0.59 -0.39 -10.16
CA TYR A 84 -0.04 0.91 -9.82
C TYR A 84 1.40 1.08 -10.26
N TRP A 85 2.28 0.17 -9.86
CA TRP A 85 3.72 0.34 -10.01
C TRP A 85 4.27 -0.10 -11.36
N GLN A 86 3.67 -1.10 -12.00
CA GLN A 86 4.20 -1.65 -13.26
C GLN A 86 3.38 -1.20 -14.47
N ARG A 87 2.04 -1.18 -14.38
CA ARG A 87 1.19 -0.76 -15.49
C ARG A 87 0.85 0.72 -15.48
N GLY A 88 1.05 1.41 -14.36
CA GLY A 88 0.75 2.84 -14.24
C GLY A 88 -0.75 3.16 -14.23
N GLU A 89 -1.58 2.20 -13.81
CA GLU A 89 -3.03 2.36 -13.76
C GLU A 89 -3.46 3.29 -12.61
N ASP A 90 -4.59 3.97 -12.81
CA ASP A 90 -5.12 4.88 -11.81
C ASP A 90 -6.00 4.11 -10.81
N LEU A 91 -5.56 4.03 -9.56
CA LEU A 91 -6.29 3.37 -8.48
C LEU A 91 -7.45 4.21 -7.90
N GLU A 92 -7.78 5.37 -8.48
CA GLU A 92 -9.03 6.08 -8.21
C GLU A 92 -10.15 5.66 -9.17
N ASP A 93 -9.78 5.14 -10.35
CA ASP A 93 -10.73 4.73 -11.39
C ASP A 93 -11.53 3.50 -10.94
N ALA A 94 -12.85 3.66 -10.89
CA ALA A 94 -13.77 2.61 -10.49
C ALA A 94 -13.72 1.39 -11.43
N ALA A 95 -13.46 1.60 -12.73
CA ALA A 95 -13.35 0.49 -13.69
C ALA A 95 -12.06 -0.30 -13.46
N VAL A 96 -10.95 0.39 -13.14
CA VAL A 96 -9.67 -0.25 -12.77
C VAL A 96 -9.86 -1.08 -11.50
N LEU A 97 -10.39 -0.49 -10.43
CA LEU A 97 -10.58 -1.20 -9.16
C LEU A 97 -11.52 -2.40 -9.29
N SER A 98 -12.58 -2.28 -10.11
CA SER A 98 -13.50 -3.40 -10.40
C SER A 98 -12.78 -4.56 -11.09
N LYS A 99 -11.95 -4.28 -12.12
CA LYS A 99 -11.15 -5.30 -12.81
C LYS A 99 -10.13 -5.98 -11.89
N LEU A 100 -9.51 -5.21 -10.99
CA LEU A 100 -8.57 -5.76 -10.00
C LEU A 100 -9.28 -6.68 -9.00
N ALA A 101 -10.51 -6.34 -8.62
CA ALA A 101 -11.34 -7.22 -7.79
C ALA A 101 -11.69 -8.52 -8.51
N GLU A 102 -12.10 -8.46 -9.77
CA GLU A 102 -12.37 -9.65 -10.60
C GLU A 102 -11.12 -10.53 -10.73
N HIS A 103 -9.95 -9.93 -10.96
CA HIS A 103 -8.68 -10.65 -10.99
C HIS A 103 -8.36 -11.35 -9.66
N ALA A 104 -8.76 -10.77 -8.55
CA ALA A 104 -8.64 -11.37 -7.22
C ALA A 104 -9.73 -12.42 -6.91
N GLY A 105 -10.65 -12.70 -7.85
CA GLY A 105 -11.77 -13.62 -7.68
C GLY A 105 -12.91 -13.05 -6.86
N LEU A 106 -13.13 -11.75 -6.94
CA LEU A 106 -14.19 -11.00 -6.27
C LEU A 106 -15.17 -10.38 -7.30
N PRO A 107 -16.46 -10.19 -6.98
CA PRO A 107 -17.39 -9.58 -7.91
C PRO A 107 -17.10 -8.08 -8.10
N ALA A 108 -17.10 -7.62 -9.37
CA ALA A 108 -16.90 -6.21 -9.73
C ALA A 108 -17.87 -5.26 -9.02
N GLU A 109 -19.14 -5.67 -8.89
CA GLU A 109 -20.18 -4.86 -8.23
C GLU A 109 -19.88 -4.62 -6.75
N GLY A 110 -19.45 -5.66 -6.03
CA GLY A 110 -19.05 -5.52 -4.62
C GLY A 110 -17.86 -4.55 -4.44
N ALA A 111 -16.93 -4.51 -5.41
CA ALA A 111 -15.87 -3.51 -5.39
C ALA A 111 -16.40 -2.09 -5.58
N ARG A 112 -17.36 -1.87 -6.52
CA ARG A 112 -17.99 -0.56 -6.73
C ARG A 112 -18.72 -0.08 -5.49
N GLU A 113 -19.48 -0.96 -4.84
CA GLU A 113 -20.16 -0.63 -3.59
C GLU A 113 -19.16 -0.30 -2.47
N ALA A 114 -18.08 -1.07 -2.37
CA ALA A 114 -17.07 -0.92 -1.30
C ALA A 114 -16.29 0.38 -1.38
N MET A 115 -16.04 0.91 -2.60
CA MET A 115 -15.23 2.12 -2.82
C MET A 115 -15.69 3.31 -1.96
N ASP A 116 -16.99 3.52 -1.90
CA ASP A 116 -17.59 4.68 -1.24
C ASP A 116 -18.44 4.29 -0.02
N ALA A 117 -18.42 2.99 0.37
CA ALA A 117 -19.19 2.50 1.51
C ALA A 117 -18.66 3.10 2.83
N PRO A 118 -19.52 3.76 3.65
CA PRO A 118 -19.11 4.42 4.89
C PRO A 118 -18.34 3.49 5.85
N LYS A 119 -18.72 2.21 5.90
CA LYS A 119 -18.05 1.18 6.71
C LYS A 119 -16.55 1.06 6.37
N TYR A 120 -16.21 0.95 5.09
CA TYR A 120 -14.82 0.76 4.67
C TYR A 120 -14.05 2.07 4.69
N GLN A 121 -14.70 3.18 4.36
CA GLN A 121 -14.10 4.52 4.49
C GLN A 121 -13.73 4.84 5.94
N ALA A 122 -14.60 4.50 6.89
CA ALA A 122 -14.31 4.65 8.32
C ALA A 122 -13.16 3.76 8.77
N ARG A 123 -13.11 2.50 8.28
CA ARG A 123 -12.03 1.55 8.59
C ARG A 123 -10.67 2.06 8.07
N VAL A 124 -10.61 2.58 6.86
CA VAL A 124 -9.39 3.21 6.31
C VAL A 124 -8.92 4.35 7.21
N GLY A 125 -9.83 5.22 7.62
CA GLY A 125 -9.51 6.32 8.55
C GLY A 125 -8.98 5.84 9.90
N ALA A 126 -9.61 4.79 10.48
CA ALA A 126 -9.19 4.20 11.75
C ALA A 126 -7.79 3.57 11.66
N LEU A 127 -7.51 2.79 10.59
CA LEU A 127 -6.19 2.20 10.35
C LEU A 127 -5.10 3.26 10.19
N ALA A 128 -5.40 4.34 9.48
CA ALA A 128 -4.47 5.45 9.33
C ALA A 128 -4.20 6.17 10.66
N ALA A 129 -5.22 6.34 11.51
CA ALA A 129 -5.07 6.93 12.84
C ALA A 129 -4.25 6.01 13.76
N GLU A 130 -4.55 4.71 13.78
CA GLU A 130 -3.79 3.70 14.53
C GLU A 130 -2.32 3.67 14.12
N GLY A 131 -2.06 3.64 12.80
CA GLY A 131 -0.70 3.67 12.27
C GLY A 131 0.08 4.92 12.69
N ARG A 132 -0.55 6.10 12.63
CA ARG A 132 0.07 7.36 13.10
C ARG A 132 0.36 7.34 14.60
N ALA A 133 -0.56 6.84 15.41
CA ALA A 133 -0.38 6.68 16.86
C ALA A 133 0.76 5.70 17.18
N ALA A 134 0.94 4.65 16.38
CA ALA A 134 2.07 3.72 16.47
C ALA A 134 3.38 4.29 15.88
N GLY A 135 3.41 5.54 15.43
CA GLY A 135 4.60 6.21 14.91
C GLY A 135 4.98 5.84 13.46
N VAL A 136 4.02 5.33 12.67
CA VAL A 136 4.22 5.15 11.22
C VAL A 136 4.34 6.52 10.56
N ARG A 137 5.43 6.73 9.83
CA ARG A 137 5.74 7.98 9.09
C ARG A 137 5.85 7.76 7.59
N GLY A 138 5.75 6.51 7.13
CA GLY A 138 5.86 6.12 5.74
C GLY A 138 5.75 4.62 5.57
N THR A 139 5.71 4.17 4.32
CA THR A 139 5.56 2.76 3.95
C THR A 139 6.77 2.29 3.13
N PRO A 140 7.14 1.01 3.29
CA PRO A 140 6.62 0.06 4.26
C PRO A 140 7.09 0.35 5.69
N THR A 141 6.26 0.05 6.68
CA THR A 141 6.67 -0.04 8.09
C THR A 141 6.17 -1.37 8.63
N VAL A 142 7.04 -2.17 9.19
CA VAL A 142 6.73 -3.52 9.70
C VAL A 142 6.91 -3.54 11.21
N PHE A 143 5.92 -4.07 11.93
CA PHE A 143 6.02 -4.36 13.35
C PHE A 143 6.20 -5.86 13.55
N ILE A 144 7.23 -6.25 14.30
CA ILE A 144 7.51 -7.64 14.67
C ILE A 144 7.52 -7.69 16.19
N GLY A 145 6.40 -8.11 16.79
CA GLY A 145 6.17 -7.87 18.22
C GLY A 145 6.17 -6.36 18.51
N ASN A 146 7.02 -5.92 19.40
CA ASN A 146 7.20 -4.50 19.75
C ASN A 146 8.32 -3.80 18.94
N ILE A 147 8.94 -4.49 17.99
CA ILE A 147 10.05 -3.96 17.19
C ILE A 147 9.52 -3.38 15.89
N ARG A 148 9.79 -2.10 15.65
CA ARG A 148 9.44 -1.40 14.41
C ARG A 148 10.62 -1.39 13.44
N VAL A 149 10.40 -1.87 12.22
CA VAL A 149 11.34 -1.80 11.09
C VAL A 149 10.73 -0.90 10.02
N ALA A 150 11.35 0.24 9.76
CA ALA A 150 10.86 1.22 8.79
C ALA A 150 11.62 1.15 7.47
N GLY A 151 10.90 1.31 6.36
CA GLY A 151 11.45 1.30 5.00
C GLY A 151 11.80 -0.09 4.48
N CYS A 152 12.24 -0.12 3.22
CA CYS A 152 12.72 -1.32 2.56
C CYS A 152 14.10 -1.68 3.10
N GLN A 153 14.17 -2.59 4.05
CA GLN A 153 15.39 -3.08 4.65
C GLN A 153 15.83 -4.43 4.06
N PRO A 154 17.10 -4.81 4.12
CA PRO A 154 17.57 -6.15 3.77
C PRO A 154 16.91 -7.22 4.64
N TYR A 155 16.86 -8.45 4.13
CA TYR A 155 16.27 -9.60 4.84
C TYR A 155 16.83 -9.77 6.25
N GLU A 156 18.13 -9.55 6.42
CA GLU A 156 18.86 -9.72 7.69
C GLU A 156 18.30 -8.81 8.80
N ALA A 157 17.84 -7.61 8.44
CA ALA A 157 17.24 -6.69 9.41
C ALA A 157 15.89 -7.23 9.95
N PHE A 158 15.07 -7.82 9.08
CA PHE A 158 13.82 -8.46 9.49
C PHE A 158 14.08 -9.75 10.27
N ALA A 159 15.03 -10.56 9.84
CA ALA A 159 15.42 -11.79 10.52
C ALA A 159 15.94 -11.51 11.94
N GLU A 160 16.77 -10.48 12.11
CA GLU A 160 17.25 -10.04 13.41
C GLU A 160 16.11 -9.52 14.29
N ALA A 161 15.24 -8.69 13.77
CA ALA A 161 14.07 -8.21 14.49
C ALA A 161 13.15 -9.38 14.92
N ALA A 162 12.97 -10.39 14.07
CA ALA A 162 12.20 -11.58 14.39
C ALA A 162 12.85 -12.40 15.52
N ARG A 163 14.15 -12.62 15.48
CA ARG A 163 14.90 -13.31 16.57
C ARG A 163 14.75 -12.56 17.89
N ARG A 164 14.93 -11.25 17.88
CA ARG A 164 14.77 -10.41 19.08
C ARG A 164 13.34 -10.41 19.62
N ALA A 165 12.34 -10.59 18.76
CA ALA A 165 10.95 -10.75 19.14
C ALA A 165 10.59 -12.18 19.57
N GLY A 166 11.58 -13.10 19.68
CA GLY A 166 11.41 -14.47 20.15
C GLY A 166 11.03 -15.50 19.08
N ALA A 167 11.11 -15.15 17.79
CA ALA A 167 10.88 -16.12 16.73
C ALA A 167 12.03 -17.14 16.67
N ARG A 168 11.63 -18.43 16.48
CA ARG A 168 12.60 -19.53 16.28
C ARG A 168 12.69 -19.86 14.80
N PRO A 169 13.90 -20.21 14.28
CA PRO A 169 14.02 -20.72 12.93
C PRO A 169 13.12 -21.95 12.74
N ARG A 170 12.57 -22.11 11.53
CA ARG A 170 11.96 -23.41 11.19
C ARG A 170 13.09 -24.41 10.99
N SER A 171 13.03 -25.52 11.73
CA SER A 171 13.84 -26.69 11.49
C SER A 171 13.52 -27.31 10.14
#